data_118e4097409762aec2215be558890d74
#
_entry.id   118e4097409762aec2215be558890d74
#
_cell.length_a   1.000
_cell.length_b   1.000
_cell.length_c   1.000
_cell.angle_alpha   90.00
_cell.angle_beta   90.00
_cell.angle_gamma   90.00
#
_symmetry.space_group_name_H-M   'P 1'
#
loop_
_entity.id
_entity.type
_entity.pdbx_description
1 polymer ?
#
loop_
_entity_poly.entity_id
_entity_poly.type
_entity_poly.pdbx_seq_one_letter_code
_entity_poly.pdbx_strand_id
1 'polypeptide(L)'
;MESKIYSRPRFCTTGKGYKNMPRNNRRYTAISIITIITRAVNPIINDLCIDKAKNIATQISNDEATLIMNQYSYDDLITIVRDSNGNVKMLQTNTKNVNKIISDIPLNIINKFQEKNTSDIFIYLGSALGLKLFSAQGPKIHIKIANVGNVDTKLVSEFTSQGINQTLHRVYLNLSCEVTILTPYNTIKQMIENQVLIAESVIVGTVPDAYYDINLQK
;
A
#
# COMPACT_ATOMS: atom_id res chain seq x y z
N MET A 1 -39.55 -88.91 -21.51
CA MET A 1 -38.64 -87.81 -21.94
C MET A 1 -39.12 -86.53 -21.28
N GLU A 2 -38.56 -86.16 -20.12
CA GLU A 2 -38.93 -84.93 -19.41
C GLU A 2 -37.99 -83.83 -19.79
N SER A 3 -38.54 -82.74 -20.35
CA SER A 3 -37.80 -81.52 -20.66
C SER A 3 -37.72 -80.65 -19.42
N LYS A 4 -36.53 -80.51 -18.88
CA LYS A 4 -36.22 -79.57 -17.79
C LYS A 4 -36.20 -78.15 -18.36
N ILE A 5 -37.14 -77.31 -17.92
CA ILE A 5 -37.19 -75.90 -18.21
C ILE A 5 -36.23 -75.16 -17.20
N TYR A 6 -35.11 -74.63 -17.71
CA TYR A 6 -34.21 -73.77 -16.95
C TYR A 6 -34.81 -72.39 -16.87
N SER A 7 -35.26 -71.97 -15.69
CA SER A 7 -35.62 -70.59 -15.40
C SER A 7 -34.37 -69.79 -15.08
N ARG A 8 -34.06 -68.70 -15.80
CA ARG A 8 -32.99 -67.75 -15.56
C ARG A 8 -33.32 -66.96 -14.32
N PRO A 9 -32.33 -66.73 -13.37
CA PRO A 9 -32.56 -65.85 -12.24
C PRO A 9 -32.70 -64.41 -12.68
N ARG A 10 -33.79 -63.73 -12.27
CA ARG A 10 -33.97 -62.29 -12.49
C ARG A 10 -33.05 -61.58 -11.52
N PHE A 11 -32.03 -60.91 -12.07
CA PHE A 11 -31.25 -59.95 -11.30
C PHE A 11 -32.15 -58.76 -10.94
N CYS A 12 -32.53 -58.68 -9.68
CA CYS A 12 -33.19 -57.53 -9.10
C CYS A 12 -32.11 -56.46 -8.87
N THR A 13 -31.94 -55.50 -9.79
CA THR A 13 -31.14 -54.29 -9.55
C THR A 13 -31.89 -53.44 -8.54
N THR A 14 -31.50 -53.54 -7.26
CA THR A 14 -31.90 -52.56 -6.27
C THR A 14 -31.26 -51.23 -6.63
N GLY A 15 -31.99 -50.44 -7.42
CA GLY A 15 -31.68 -49.04 -7.62
C GLY A 15 -31.69 -48.36 -6.25
N LYS A 16 -30.50 -48.01 -5.74
CA LYS A 16 -30.37 -47.05 -4.62
C LYS A 16 -31.02 -45.75 -5.06
N GLY A 17 -32.31 -45.62 -4.75
CA GLY A 17 -33.01 -44.35 -4.96
C GLY A 17 -32.24 -43.26 -4.21
N TYR A 18 -31.75 -42.27 -4.93
CA TYR A 18 -31.29 -41.05 -4.36
C TYR A 18 -32.43 -40.46 -3.53
N LYS A 19 -32.33 -40.58 -2.20
CA LYS A 19 -33.25 -39.91 -1.28
C LYS A 19 -33.19 -38.43 -1.59
N ASN A 20 -34.23 -37.90 -2.20
CA ASN A 20 -34.39 -36.48 -2.37
C ASN A 20 -34.28 -35.83 -0.97
N MET A 21 -33.24 -35.08 -0.72
CA MET A 21 -33.09 -34.31 0.52
C MET A 21 -34.36 -33.45 0.75
N PRO A 22 -34.94 -33.49 1.94
CA PRO A 22 -36.14 -32.69 2.25
C PRO A 22 -35.85 -31.20 1.94
N ARG A 23 -36.83 -30.53 1.36
CA ARG A 23 -36.73 -29.17 0.83
C ARG A 23 -36.16 -28.14 1.86
N ASN A 24 -36.37 -28.38 3.15
CA ASN A 24 -35.80 -27.57 4.22
C ASN A 24 -34.27 -27.76 4.37
N ASN A 25 -33.76 -28.99 4.29
CA ASN A 25 -32.32 -29.21 4.39
C ASN A 25 -31.53 -28.56 3.23
N ARG A 26 -32.10 -28.47 2.04
CA ARG A 26 -31.48 -27.75 0.90
C ARG A 26 -31.30 -26.26 1.17
N ARG A 27 -32.24 -25.63 1.87
CA ARG A 27 -32.14 -24.23 2.24
C ARG A 27 -31.06 -23.99 3.28
N TYR A 28 -30.98 -24.82 4.32
CA TYR A 28 -29.94 -24.73 5.33
C TYR A 28 -28.55 -25.01 4.78
N THR A 29 -28.39 -26.00 3.89
CA THR A 29 -27.09 -26.25 3.24
C THR A 29 -26.66 -25.13 2.32
N ALA A 30 -27.58 -24.53 1.55
CA ALA A 30 -27.28 -23.36 0.73
C ALA A 30 -26.85 -22.15 1.57
N ILE A 31 -27.54 -21.86 2.68
CA ILE A 31 -27.20 -20.78 3.60
C ILE A 31 -25.83 -21.02 4.24
N SER A 32 -25.55 -22.26 4.68
CA SER A 32 -24.24 -22.62 5.25
C SER A 32 -23.11 -22.44 4.25
N ILE A 33 -23.28 -22.85 3.00
CA ILE A 33 -22.29 -22.68 1.94
C ILE A 33 -22.04 -21.20 1.67
N ILE A 34 -23.09 -20.39 1.55
CA ILE A 34 -22.99 -18.94 1.34
C ILE A 34 -22.24 -18.30 2.52
N THR A 35 -22.56 -18.69 3.75
CA THR A 35 -21.89 -18.15 4.95
C THR A 35 -20.40 -18.51 5.01
N ILE A 36 -20.03 -19.72 4.60
CA ILE A 36 -18.63 -20.16 4.53
C ILE A 36 -17.89 -19.40 3.45
N ILE A 37 -18.49 -19.25 2.26
CA ILE A 37 -17.88 -18.49 1.15
C ILE A 37 -17.69 -17.03 1.55
N THR A 38 -18.68 -16.37 2.14
CA THR A 38 -18.56 -14.98 2.56
C THR A 38 -17.48 -14.79 3.63
N ARG A 39 -17.38 -15.70 4.59
CA ARG A 39 -16.31 -15.66 5.62
C ARG A 39 -14.92 -15.87 5.04
N ALA A 40 -14.77 -16.71 4.03
CA ALA A 40 -13.49 -16.96 3.38
C ALA A 40 -13.05 -15.82 2.45
N VAL A 41 -14.00 -15.15 1.79
CA VAL A 41 -13.71 -14.12 0.78
C VAL A 41 -13.56 -12.72 1.41
N ASN A 42 -14.26 -12.43 2.50
CA ASN A 42 -14.20 -11.12 3.16
C ASN A 42 -12.79 -10.65 3.52
N PRO A 43 -11.89 -11.46 4.14
CA PRO A 43 -10.55 -11.00 4.44
C PRO A 43 -9.77 -10.63 3.16
N ILE A 44 -9.89 -11.41 2.11
CA ILE A 44 -9.21 -11.16 0.82
C ILE A 44 -9.72 -9.86 0.19
N ILE A 45 -11.02 -9.59 0.26
CA ILE A 45 -11.59 -8.32 -0.22
C ILE A 45 -11.03 -7.16 0.59
N ASN A 46 -10.95 -7.29 1.92
CA ASN A 46 -10.41 -6.25 2.78
C ASN A 46 -8.95 -5.93 2.42
N ASP A 47 -8.11 -6.95 2.24
CA ASP A 47 -6.70 -6.78 1.87
C ASP A 47 -6.57 -6.08 0.50
N LEU A 48 -7.34 -6.50 -0.49
CA LEU A 48 -7.38 -5.84 -1.81
C LEU A 48 -7.84 -4.38 -1.73
N CYS A 49 -8.80 -4.08 -0.84
CA CYS A 49 -9.27 -2.72 -0.61
C CYS A 49 -8.18 -1.84 0.03
N ILE A 50 -7.45 -2.40 1.00
CA ILE A 50 -6.32 -1.73 1.66
C ILE A 50 -5.21 -1.45 0.64
N ASP A 51 -4.82 -2.44 -0.15
CA ASP A 51 -3.79 -2.30 -1.19
C ASP A 51 -4.18 -1.24 -2.22
N LYS A 52 -5.43 -1.22 -2.65
CA LYS A 52 -5.91 -0.21 -3.59
C LYS A 52 -5.87 1.19 -3.01
N ALA A 53 -6.31 1.35 -1.76
CA ALA A 53 -6.26 2.63 -1.05
C ALA A 53 -4.81 3.10 -0.83
N LYS A 54 -3.92 2.18 -0.45
CA LYS A 54 -2.49 2.45 -0.30
C LYS A 54 -1.86 2.94 -1.61
N ASN A 55 -2.16 2.27 -2.72
CA ASN A 55 -1.66 2.69 -4.04
C ASN A 55 -2.11 4.10 -4.41
N ILE A 56 -3.38 4.44 -4.16
CA ILE A 56 -3.92 5.78 -4.45
C ILE A 56 -3.27 6.83 -3.54
N ALA A 57 -3.13 6.54 -2.25
CA ALA A 57 -2.50 7.45 -1.30
C ALA A 57 -1.03 7.70 -1.64
N THR A 58 -0.29 6.63 -1.98
CA THR A 58 1.10 6.74 -2.42
C THR A 58 1.22 7.56 -3.71
N GLN A 59 0.33 7.37 -4.67
CA GLN A 59 0.31 8.15 -5.91
C GLN A 59 0.09 9.64 -5.62
N ILE A 60 -0.93 9.98 -4.82
CA ILE A 60 -1.22 11.37 -4.45
C ILE A 60 -0.04 11.99 -3.70
N SER A 61 0.58 11.25 -2.77
CA SER A 61 1.74 11.71 -2.01
C SER A 61 2.95 11.98 -2.92
N ASN A 62 3.21 11.11 -3.90
CA ASN A 62 4.29 11.29 -4.85
C ASN A 62 4.04 12.46 -5.82
N ASP A 63 2.80 12.65 -6.25
CA ASP A 63 2.40 13.79 -7.09
C ASP A 63 2.65 15.11 -6.34
N GLU A 64 2.28 15.22 -5.05
CA GLU A 64 2.55 16.40 -4.24
C GLU A 64 4.04 16.61 -3.98
N ALA A 65 4.78 15.55 -3.67
CA ALA A 65 6.23 15.63 -3.49
C ALA A 65 6.92 16.13 -4.78
N THR A 66 6.48 15.68 -5.93
CA THR A 66 7.01 16.13 -7.24
C THR A 66 6.74 17.61 -7.46
N LEU A 67 5.57 18.12 -7.08
CA LEU A 67 5.26 19.55 -7.15
C LEU A 67 6.20 20.37 -6.27
N ILE A 68 6.54 19.89 -5.09
CA ILE A 68 7.48 20.54 -4.18
C ILE A 68 8.89 20.54 -4.76
N MET A 69 9.36 19.40 -5.28
CA MET A 69 10.67 19.29 -5.92
C MET A 69 10.81 20.26 -7.10
N ASN A 70 9.71 20.57 -7.79
CA ASN A 70 9.71 21.57 -8.88
C ASN A 70 9.70 23.01 -8.37
N GLN A 71 9.23 23.26 -7.14
CA GLN A 71 9.11 24.59 -6.55
C GLN A 71 10.33 24.99 -5.70
N TYR A 72 10.98 24.03 -5.07
CA TYR A 72 12.08 24.24 -4.12
C TYR A 72 13.30 23.45 -4.53
N SER A 73 14.42 24.16 -4.69
CA SER A 73 15.74 23.54 -4.84
C SER A 73 16.33 23.13 -3.49
N TYR A 74 17.43 22.37 -3.53
CA TYR A 74 18.17 22.03 -2.32
C TYR A 74 18.59 23.29 -1.53
N ASP A 75 19.08 24.32 -2.24
CA ASP A 75 19.56 25.57 -1.63
C ASP A 75 18.42 26.40 -1.01
N ASP A 76 17.18 26.24 -1.47
CA ASP A 76 16.01 26.87 -0.85
C ASP A 76 15.67 26.24 0.51
N LEU A 77 16.03 24.97 0.71
CA LEU A 77 15.76 24.24 1.94
C LEU A 77 16.94 24.26 2.90
N ILE A 78 18.15 24.17 2.36
CA ILE A 78 19.39 24.04 3.14
C ILE A 78 20.43 25.02 2.61
N THR A 79 20.82 25.96 3.43
CA THR A 79 21.91 26.89 3.11
C THR A 79 23.24 26.34 3.56
N ILE A 80 24.19 26.24 2.64
CA ILE A 80 25.55 25.79 2.94
C ILE A 80 26.41 26.99 3.32
N VAL A 81 26.78 27.09 4.57
CA VAL A 81 27.69 28.13 5.04
C VAL A 81 29.13 27.64 4.91
N ARG A 82 29.96 28.40 4.19
CA ARG A 82 31.37 28.11 3.96
C ARG A 82 32.27 29.04 4.75
N ASP A 83 33.44 28.58 5.05
CA ASP A 83 34.50 29.43 5.64
C ASP A 83 35.23 30.27 4.57
N SER A 84 36.19 31.11 4.98
CA SER A 84 37.04 31.91 4.08
C SER A 84 37.85 31.09 3.09
N ASN A 85 38.08 29.81 3.37
CA ASN A 85 38.83 28.87 2.54
C ASN A 85 37.93 28.05 1.61
N GLY A 86 36.60 28.28 1.63
CA GLY A 86 35.64 27.56 0.81
C GLY A 86 35.14 26.25 1.41
N ASN A 87 35.64 25.84 2.58
CA ASN A 87 35.22 24.61 3.25
C ASN A 87 33.81 24.76 3.84
N VAL A 88 33.04 23.69 3.85
CA VAL A 88 31.71 23.67 4.48
C VAL A 88 31.87 23.75 5.99
N LYS A 89 31.39 24.86 6.60
CA LYS A 89 31.42 25.09 8.03
C LYS A 89 30.18 24.56 8.73
N MET A 90 29.01 24.79 8.13
CA MET A 90 27.73 24.33 8.66
C MET A 90 26.67 24.26 7.57
N LEU A 91 25.65 23.45 7.81
CA LEU A 91 24.40 23.46 7.06
C LEU A 91 23.33 24.10 7.93
N GLN A 92 22.63 25.05 7.35
CA GLN A 92 21.54 25.76 8.02
C GLN A 92 20.23 25.49 7.30
N THR A 93 19.26 24.94 8.01
CA THR A 93 17.92 24.69 7.47
C THR A 93 17.14 25.99 7.37
N ASN A 94 16.54 26.24 6.21
CA ASN A 94 15.59 27.32 6.02
C ASN A 94 14.23 26.94 6.61
N THR A 95 14.07 27.21 7.91
CA THR A 95 12.86 26.83 8.66
C THR A 95 11.58 27.45 8.11
N LYS A 96 11.65 28.62 7.46
CA LYS A 96 10.48 29.25 6.85
C LYS A 96 9.93 28.40 5.68
N ASN A 97 10.80 28.00 4.77
CA ASN A 97 10.40 27.19 3.62
C ASN A 97 9.98 25.79 4.07
N VAL A 98 10.74 25.19 5.00
CA VAL A 98 10.42 23.87 5.57
C VAL A 98 9.05 23.88 6.25
N ASN A 99 8.75 24.86 7.10
CA ASN A 99 7.44 24.96 7.75
C ASN A 99 6.30 25.20 6.76
N LYS A 100 6.55 25.96 5.69
CA LYS A 100 5.57 26.14 4.63
C LYS A 100 5.24 24.81 3.94
N ILE A 101 6.26 24.03 3.58
CA ILE A 101 6.10 22.70 2.98
C ILE A 101 5.30 21.79 3.92
N ILE A 102 5.68 21.72 5.20
CA ILE A 102 4.99 20.88 6.19
C ILE A 102 3.52 21.28 6.37
N SER A 103 3.18 22.55 6.18
CA SER A 103 1.80 23.04 6.31
C SER A 103 0.97 22.85 5.05
N ASP A 104 1.54 23.08 3.88
CA ASP A 104 0.82 23.10 2.62
C ASP A 104 0.52 21.67 2.10
N ILE A 105 1.45 20.73 2.29
CA ILE A 105 1.31 19.35 1.80
C ILE A 105 0.08 18.64 2.34
N PRO A 106 -0.19 18.61 3.66
CA PRO A 106 -1.37 17.94 4.18
C PRO A 106 -2.66 18.47 3.58
N LEU A 107 -2.75 19.79 3.44
CA LEU A 107 -3.92 20.45 2.86
C LEU A 107 -4.13 20.05 1.41
N ASN A 108 -3.07 20.04 0.61
CA ASN A 108 -3.13 19.64 -0.79
C ASN A 108 -3.50 18.18 -0.94
N ILE A 109 -2.92 17.31 -0.13
CA ILE A 109 -3.24 15.87 -0.12
C ILE A 109 -4.72 15.65 0.19
N ILE A 110 -5.24 16.29 1.25
CA ILE A 110 -6.66 16.18 1.63
C ILE A 110 -7.55 16.68 0.49
N ASN A 111 -7.26 17.84 -0.11
CA ASN A 111 -8.01 18.39 -1.21
C ASN A 111 -8.01 17.45 -2.42
N LYS A 112 -6.86 16.89 -2.80
CA LYS A 112 -6.77 15.92 -3.92
C LYS A 112 -7.55 14.63 -3.67
N PHE A 113 -7.59 14.15 -2.43
CA PHE A 113 -8.45 13.02 -2.10
C PHE A 113 -9.94 13.36 -2.24
N GLN A 114 -10.33 14.59 -1.92
CA GLN A 114 -11.71 15.05 -2.07
C GLN A 114 -12.08 15.27 -3.54
N GLU A 115 -11.17 15.85 -4.35
CA GLU A 115 -11.37 16.08 -5.78
C GLU A 115 -11.40 14.79 -6.59
N LYS A 116 -10.50 13.86 -6.29
CA LYS A 116 -10.50 12.53 -6.87
C LYS A 116 -11.73 11.80 -6.30
N ASN A 117 -12.88 12.05 -6.93
CA ASN A 117 -14.16 11.41 -6.60
C ASN A 117 -13.94 9.91 -6.47
N THR A 118 -13.69 9.45 -5.24
CA THR A 118 -13.31 8.08 -4.92
C THR A 118 -14.45 7.09 -5.10
N SER A 119 -15.58 7.55 -5.66
CA SER A 119 -16.77 6.77 -5.95
C SER A 119 -16.58 5.73 -7.06
N ASP A 120 -15.57 5.90 -7.92
CA ASP A 120 -15.33 5.00 -9.07
C ASP A 120 -14.30 3.91 -8.80
N ILE A 121 -13.85 3.78 -7.56
CA ILE A 121 -12.94 2.69 -7.21
C ILE A 121 -13.75 1.41 -7.06
N PHE A 122 -13.43 0.41 -7.86
CA PHE A 122 -14.05 -0.91 -7.76
C PHE A 122 -13.01 -2.02 -7.89
N ILE A 123 -13.34 -3.15 -7.31
CA ILE A 123 -12.61 -4.41 -7.45
C ILE A 123 -13.56 -5.46 -7.98
N TYR A 124 -13.11 -6.28 -8.93
CA TYR A 124 -13.88 -7.42 -9.39
C TYR A 124 -13.79 -8.56 -8.36
N LEU A 125 -14.93 -9.17 -8.02
CA LEU A 125 -14.97 -10.29 -7.07
C LEU A 125 -14.11 -11.46 -7.55
N GLY A 126 -14.00 -11.69 -8.87
CA GLY A 126 -13.14 -12.72 -9.43
C GLY A 126 -11.65 -12.54 -9.13
N SER A 127 -11.20 -11.29 -8.94
CA SER A 127 -9.82 -11.01 -8.50
C SER A 127 -9.56 -11.47 -7.07
N ALA A 128 -10.57 -11.45 -6.20
CA ALA A 128 -10.49 -11.94 -4.84
C ALA A 128 -10.40 -13.46 -4.71
N LEU A 129 -10.83 -14.20 -5.74
CA LEU A 129 -10.76 -15.66 -5.76
C LEU A 129 -9.36 -16.20 -6.11
N GLY A 130 -8.42 -15.33 -6.47
CA GLY A 130 -7.04 -15.71 -6.80
C GLY A 130 -6.87 -16.57 -8.06
N LEU A 131 -7.94 -16.84 -8.80
CA LEU A 131 -7.93 -17.63 -10.02
C LEU A 131 -7.72 -16.73 -11.23
N LYS A 132 -6.62 -16.93 -11.97
CA LYS A 132 -6.27 -16.14 -13.16
C LYS A 132 -7.40 -16.10 -14.21
N LEU A 133 -8.17 -17.17 -14.32
CA LEU A 133 -9.29 -17.28 -15.27
C LEU A 133 -10.47 -16.35 -14.95
N PHE A 134 -10.63 -15.98 -13.67
CA PHE A 134 -11.72 -15.10 -13.21
C PHE A 134 -11.22 -13.69 -12.86
N SER A 135 -9.94 -13.42 -13.08
CA SER A 135 -9.36 -12.10 -12.88
C SER A 135 -10.08 -11.08 -13.77
N ALA A 136 -10.49 -9.96 -13.17
CA ALA A 136 -11.30 -8.93 -13.82
C ALA A 136 -12.70 -9.36 -14.28
N GLN A 137 -13.22 -10.49 -13.78
CA GLN A 137 -14.58 -10.95 -14.05
C GLN A 137 -15.41 -11.00 -12.76
N GLY A 138 -16.74 -10.98 -12.92
CA GLY A 138 -17.68 -11.04 -11.80
C GLY A 138 -18.23 -9.68 -11.42
N PRO A 139 -19.05 -9.62 -10.36
CA PRO A 139 -19.64 -8.38 -9.90
C PRO A 139 -18.57 -7.40 -9.38
N LYS A 140 -18.79 -6.11 -9.65
CA LYS A 140 -17.94 -5.02 -9.17
C LYS A 140 -18.28 -4.73 -7.71
N ILE A 141 -17.26 -4.74 -6.87
CA ILE A 141 -17.36 -4.27 -5.47
C ILE A 141 -16.89 -2.83 -5.46
N HIS A 142 -17.81 -1.90 -5.22
CA HIS A 142 -17.48 -0.49 -5.10
C HIS A 142 -16.85 -0.22 -3.74
N ILE A 143 -15.75 0.52 -3.77
CA ILE A 143 -15.01 0.96 -2.60
C ILE A 143 -15.05 2.48 -2.58
N LYS A 144 -15.32 3.05 -1.43
CA LYS A 144 -15.29 4.50 -1.26
C LYS A 144 -14.26 4.86 -0.19
N ILE A 145 -13.34 5.76 -0.51
CA ILE A 145 -12.54 6.42 0.49
C ILE A 145 -13.43 7.51 1.10
N ALA A 146 -13.87 7.30 2.33
CA ALA A 146 -14.87 8.16 2.96
C ALA A 146 -14.23 9.41 3.56
N ASN A 147 -13.06 9.24 4.17
CA ASN A 147 -12.35 10.33 4.81
C ASN A 147 -10.86 10.02 4.82
N VAL A 148 -10.07 11.04 4.57
CA VAL A 148 -8.66 11.06 4.93
C VAL A 148 -8.60 11.83 6.24
N GLY A 149 -8.23 11.12 7.29
CA GLY A 149 -8.10 11.69 8.63
C GLY A 149 -6.90 12.61 8.75
N ASN A 150 -6.20 12.53 9.87
CA ASN A 150 -5.02 13.33 10.08
C ASN A 150 -3.92 12.96 9.07
N VAL A 151 -3.39 13.97 8.37
CA VAL A 151 -2.18 13.85 7.54
C VAL A 151 -1.04 14.48 8.30
N ASP A 152 -0.12 13.65 8.77
CA ASP A 152 1.10 14.09 9.45
C ASP A 152 2.26 14.13 8.46
N THR A 153 3.01 15.22 8.48
CA THR A 153 4.11 15.47 7.55
C THR A 153 5.35 15.88 8.31
N LYS A 154 6.46 15.18 8.05
CA LYS A 154 7.76 15.46 8.68
C LYS A 154 8.86 15.50 7.64
N LEU A 155 9.70 16.52 7.72
CA LEU A 155 10.97 16.55 7.00
C LEU A 155 12.07 15.93 7.88
N VAL A 156 12.79 14.97 7.32
CA VAL A 156 13.88 14.25 7.99
C VAL A 156 15.16 14.44 7.20
N SER A 157 16.21 14.93 7.85
CA SER A 157 17.55 15.01 7.29
C SER A 157 18.37 13.80 7.71
N GLU A 158 19.02 13.16 6.75
CA GLU A 158 19.91 12.03 6.95
C GLU A 158 21.31 12.35 6.41
N PHE A 159 22.34 12.03 7.18
CA PHE A 159 23.72 12.17 6.78
C PHE A 159 24.38 10.79 6.73
N THR A 160 24.91 10.44 5.56
CA THR A 160 25.60 9.17 5.35
C THR A 160 27.02 9.43 4.86
N SER A 161 28.05 8.92 5.56
CA SER A 161 29.42 9.00 5.10
C SER A 161 29.62 8.18 3.84
N GLN A 162 30.23 8.78 2.81
CA GLN A 162 30.53 8.17 1.52
C GLN A 162 32.04 8.11 1.29
N GLY A 163 32.78 7.61 2.27
CA GLY A 163 34.23 7.52 2.22
C GLY A 163 34.95 8.47 3.20
N ILE A 164 36.19 8.87 2.87
CA ILE A 164 37.07 9.58 3.81
C ILE A 164 36.65 11.04 3.98
N ASN A 165 36.17 11.70 2.91
CA ASN A 165 35.93 13.14 2.89
C ASN A 165 34.62 13.54 2.25
N GLN A 166 33.70 12.59 2.03
CA GLN A 166 32.40 12.84 1.42
C GLN A 166 31.28 12.47 2.38
N THR A 167 30.28 13.36 2.49
CA THR A 167 29.05 13.12 3.25
C THR A 167 27.88 13.34 2.33
N LEU A 168 27.07 12.32 2.17
CA LEU A 168 25.80 12.41 1.47
C LEU A 168 24.75 12.92 2.43
N HIS A 169 24.13 14.06 2.09
CA HIS A 169 23.00 14.62 2.81
C HIS A 169 21.73 14.42 2.01
N ARG A 170 20.76 13.76 2.63
CA ARG A 170 19.44 13.50 2.07
C ARG A 170 18.36 14.15 2.91
N VAL A 171 17.37 14.72 2.24
CA VAL A 171 16.20 15.29 2.88
C VAL A 171 14.99 14.48 2.41
N TYR A 172 14.34 13.81 3.35
CA TYR A 172 13.15 13.02 3.12
C TYR A 172 11.91 13.74 3.64
N LEU A 173 10.83 13.56 2.90
CA LEU A 173 9.49 13.88 3.35
C LEU A 173 8.81 12.59 3.79
N ASN A 174 8.54 12.48 5.08
CA ASN A 174 7.75 11.39 5.64
C ASN A 174 6.30 11.85 5.78
N LEU A 175 5.42 11.14 5.11
CA LEU A 175 3.99 11.37 5.10
C LEU A 175 3.30 10.20 5.79
N SER A 176 2.42 10.50 6.72
CA SER A 176 1.57 9.50 7.38
C SER A 176 0.13 9.99 7.34
N CYS A 177 -0.78 9.21 6.79
CA CYS A 177 -2.19 9.55 6.71
C CYS A 177 -3.09 8.38 7.13
N GLU A 178 -4.13 8.69 7.90
CA GLU A 178 -5.19 7.74 8.23
C GLU A 178 -6.28 7.81 7.17
N VAL A 179 -6.53 6.69 6.49
CA VAL A 179 -7.54 6.59 5.43
C VAL A 179 -8.67 5.69 5.91
N THR A 180 -9.90 6.18 5.84
CA THR A 180 -11.10 5.40 6.12
C THR A 180 -11.71 4.90 4.81
N ILE A 181 -11.75 3.57 4.68
CA ILE A 181 -12.22 2.87 3.49
C ILE A 181 -13.59 2.26 3.81
N LEU A 182 -14.61 2.62 3.04
CA LEU A 182 -15.93 2.00 3.10
C LEU A 182 -16.02 0.91 2.04
N THR A 183 -16.28 -0.30 2.50
CA THR A 183 -16.67 -1.43 1.65
C THR A 183 -18.14 -1.76 1.90
N PRO A 184 -18.82 -2.52 1.02
CA PRO A 184 -20.21 -2.93 1.26
C PRO A 184 -20.41 -3.75 2.53
N TYR A 185 -19.35 -4.30 3.10
CA TYR A 185 -19.42 -5.25 4.22
C TYR A 185 -18.78 -4.70 5.49
N ASN A 186 -17.87 -3.73 5.39
CA ASN A 186 -17.09 -3.26 6.53
C ASN A 186 -16.55 -1.84 6.31
N THR A 187 -16.18 -1.19 7.41
CA THR A 187 -15.40 0.05 7.40
C THR A 187 -14.00 -0.24 7.93
N ILE A 188 -13.00 0.05 7.13
CA ILE A 188 -11.60 -0.22 7.44
C ILE A 188 -10.90 1.11 7.66
N LYS A 189 -10.18 1.25 8.77
CA LYS A 189 -9.25 2.36 9.01
C LYS A 189 -7.84 1.85 8.82
N GLN A 190 -7.08 2.52 7.98
CA GLN A 190 -5.72 2.13 7.65
C GLN A 190 -4.79 3.33 7.72
N MET A 191 -3.70 3.18 8.47
CA MET A 191 -2.58 4.10 8.43
C MET A 191 -1.71 3.78 7.21
N ILE A 192 -1.43 4.80 6.42
CA ILE A 192 -0.60 4.71 5.22
C ILE A 192 0.60 5.62 5.42
N GLU A 193 1.77 5.04 5.35
CA GLU A 193 3.03 5.74 5.47
C GLU A 193 3.74 5.74 4.12
N ASN A 194 4.30 6.88 3.75
CA ASN A 194 5.07 7.06 2.54
C ASN A 194 6.29 7.94 2.83
N GLN A 195 7.44 7.57 2.28
CA GLN A 195 8.67 8.34 2.38
C GLN A 195 9.12 8.72 0.97
N VAL A 196 9.34 10.01 0.75
CA VAL A 196 9.77 10.54 -0.54
C VAL A 196 11.06 11.32 -0.36
N LEU A 197 12.06 11.06 -1.20
CA LEU A 197 13.28 11.85 -1.26
C LEU A 197 12.99 13.19 -1.93
N ILE A 198 13.18 14.29 -1.23
CA ILE A 198 12.93 15.64 -1.72
C ILE A 198 14.20 16.27 -2.30
N ALA A 199 15.31 16.11 -1.59
CA ALA A 199 16.57 16.69 -2.01
C ALA A 199 17.76 15.81 -1.57
N GLU A 200 18.80 15.81 -2.39
CA GLU A 200 20.05 15.11 -2.09
C GLU A 200 21.23 15.98 -2.51
N SER A 201 22.28 16.00 -1.71
CA SER A 201 23.53 16.69 -2.01
C SER A 201 24.72 15.94 -1.43
N VAL A 202 25.81 15.92 -2.18
CA VAL A 202 27.10 15.39 -1.68
C VAL A 202 27.95 16.55 -1.21
N ILE A 203 28.32 16.51 0.07
CA ILE A 203 29.20 17.49 0.68
C ILE A 203 30.60 16.92 0.69
N VAL A 204 31.51 17.58 0.01
CA VAL A 204 32.92 17.19 -0.04
C VAL A 204 33.73 18.03 0.95
N GLY A 205 34.33 17.35 1.90
CA GLY A 205 35.24 17.98 2.89
C GLY A 205 36.69 17.99 2.40
N THR A 206 37.57 18.53 3.23
CA THR A 206 39.04 18.46 3.00
C THR A 206 39.54 17.06 3.32
N VAL A 207 40.46 16.53 2.51
CA VAL A 207 41.17 15.29 2.84
C VAL A 207 42.19 15.59 3.92
N PRO A 208 42.22 14.86 5.07
CA PRO A 208 43.28 15.00 6.07
C PRO A 208 44.65 14.74 5.45
N ASP A 209 45.65 15.56 5.76
CA ASP A 209 47.02 15.42 5.24
C ASP A 209 47.71 14.11 5.69
N ALA A 210 47.19 13.48 6.77
CA ALA A 210 47.65 12.19 7.25
C ALA A 210 46.47 11.32 7.71
N TYR A 211 46.32 10.17 7.07
CA TYR A 211 45.36 9.12 7.50
C TYR A 211 46.18 7.94 8.04
N TYR A 212 46.27 7.80 9.35
CA TYR A 212 46.86 6.61 9.98
C TYR A 212 45.78 5.60 10.28
N ASP A 213 45.77 4.49 9.55
CA ASP A 213 44.94 3.33 9.90
C ASP A 213 45.63 2.57 11.05
N ILE A 214 45.12 2.79 12.28
CA ILE A 214 45.67 2.18 13.51
C ILE A 214 45.33 0.68 13.63
N ASN A 215 44.62 0.10 12.67
CA ASN A 215 44.17 -1.30 12.71
C ASN A 215 45.14 -2.32 12.05
N LEU A 216 46.39 -1.94 11.72
CA LEU A 216 47.36 -2.87 11.19
C LEU A 216 48.30 -3.49 12.26
N GLN A 217 47.73 -3.83 13.44
CA GLN A 217 48.42 -4.75 14.35
C GLN A 217 47.44 -5.66 15.09
N LYS A 218 47.14 -6.82 14.46
CA LYS A 218 47.01 -8.10 15.16
C LYS A 218 47.17 -9.24 14.19
#